data_16a572081e4fdad12a99602541dc49ca
#
_entry.id   16a572081e4fdad12a99602541dc49ca
#
_cell.length_a   1.000
_cell.length_b   1.000
_cell.length_c   1.000
_cell.angle_alpha   90.00
_cell.angle_beta   90.00
_cell.angle_gamma   90.00
#
_symmetry.space_group_name_H-M   'P 1'
#
loop_
_entity.id
_entity.type
_entity.pdbx_description
1 polymer ?
#
loop_
_entity_poly.entity_id
_entity_poly.type
_entity_poly.pdbx_seq_one_letter_code
_entity_poly.pdbx_strand_id
1 'polypeptide(L)'
;LVMDDSSIEKEAEKYIKTDNEDSALNVESVSDALNGAKDILAERVSQDSKNRTEVHDLYMATGNIKSKGIVPEGQTEEQAMKTSTYQMYWDYSEALNQIKPHRVLAINRGEREQVLEVKITVDVDEAVARVQSRSVQHNKYHSEAIADGVVRLLSPAVLREIRSNLGEDADTHGITIFSENLKHLLMTQPIKGTRVLGVDPGIRTGTKCAALDETGKYLGSFVIYQHKAEEAKAALLKAVKDYKVQLIAVGNGTGSHEVQEIVSDVIKTHCPDVLFTVVDEDGASVYSAGDVAREEFPDLDLTIRGAISIGRRLQDPLAELVKIDPKSIGVGLYQHDLNQKKLSEELDAVVGSVVNNVGVNLNTASASLLKYVSGITSGLAKKIVSHREKT
;
A
#
# COMPACT_ATOMS: atom_id res chain seq x y z
N LEU A 1 26.66 24.37 -43.27
CA LEU A 1 25.93 24.63 -44.54
C LEU A 1 24.55 24.00 -44.41
N VAL A 2 23.50 24.81 -44.39
CA VAL A 2 22.12 24.34 -44.48
C VAL A 2 21.89 23.95 -45.94
N MET A 3 21.71 22.65 -46.23
CA MET A 3 21.38 22.16 -47.58
C MET A 3 19.90 22.37 -47.81
N ASP A 4 19.53 22.80 -49.01
CA ASP A 4 18.15 22.84 -49.48
C ASP A 4 17.66 21.42 -49.85
N ASP A 5 16.35 21.25 -49.95
CA ASP A 5 15.72 19.93 -50.16
C ASP A 5 16.23 19.27 -51.47
N SER A 6 16.46 20.04 -52.56
CA SER A 6 16.96 19.50 -53.84
C SER A 6 18.41 19.03 -53.76
N SER A 7 19.24 19.69 -52.95
CA SER A 7 20.61 19.26 -52.70
C SER A 7 20.68 18.00 -51.87
N ILE A 8 19.76 17.81 -50.91
CA ILE A 8 19.64 16.61 -50.10
C ILE A 8 19.23 15.40 -50.95
N GLU A 9 18.27 15.58 -51.86
CA GLU A 9 17.83 14.50 -52.77
C GLU A 9 18.98 14.05 -53.68
N LYS A 10 19.75 14.98 -54.24
CA LYS A 10 20.94 14.64 -55.06
C LYS A 10 22.02 13.94 -54.25
N GLU A 11 22.23 14.32 -52.99
CA GLU A 11 23.17 13.64 -52.12
C GLU A 11 22.73 12.21 -51.80
N ALA A 12 21.42 12.00 -51.61
CA ALA A 12 20.83 10.71 -51.29
C ALA A 12 21.05 9.66 -52.40
N GLU A 13 21.16 10.10 -53.72
CA GLU A 13 21.48 9.20 -54.80
C GLU A 13 22.78 8.42 -54.61
N LYS A 14 23.76 8.98 -53.89
CA LYS A 14 25.06 8.35 -53.60
C LYS A 14 24.95 7.16 -52.64
N TYR A 15 23.88 7.03 -51.94
CA TYR A 15 23.65 6.00 -50.91
C TYR A 15 22.80 4.83 -51.43
N ILE A 16 22.43 4.83 -52.70
CA ILE A 16 21.72 3.69 -53.31
C ILE A 16 22.70 2.51 -53.40
N LYS A 17 22.32 1.38 -52.80
CA LYS A 17 23.09 0.12 -52.76
C LYS A 17 22.13 -1.06 -52.85
N THR A 18 22.34 -1.92 -53.88
CA THR A 18 21.47 -3.07 -54.18
C THR A 18 22.20 -4.41 -54.13
N ASP A 19 23.46 -4.41 -53.71
CA ASP A 19 24.38 -5.54 -53.76
C ASP A 19 24.76 -6.11 -52.37
N ASN A 20 23.95 -5.86 -51.33
CA ASN A 20 24.17 -6.44 -50.03
C ASN A 20 23.80 -7.93 -50.02
N GLU A 21 24.59 -8.75 -49.34
CA GLU A 21 24.29 -10.18 -49.11
C GLU A 21 22.94 -10.37 -48.38
N ASP A 22 22.61 -9.44 -47.44
CA ASP A 22 21.28 -9.35 -46.82
C ASP A 22 20.44 -8.32 -47.61
N SER A 23 19.42 -8.80 -48.34
CA SER A 23 18.53 -7.94 -49.12
C SER A 23 17.77 -6.93 -48.27
N ALA A 24 17.58 -7.18 -46.96
CA ALA A 24 16.96 -6.23 -46.04
C ALA A 24 17.82 -4.96 -45.77
N LEU A 25 19.09 -4.99 -46.15
CA LEU A 25 20.03 -3.87 -46.06
C LEU A 25 20.19 -3.11 -47.38
N ASN A 26 19.46 -3.51 -48.43
CA ASN A 26 19.48 -2.81 -49.70
C ASN A 26 18.76 -1.47 -49.61
N VAL A 27 19.32 -0.46 -50.25
CA VAL A 27 18.73 0.84 -50.44
C VAL A 27 18.44 0.97 -51.95
N GLU A 28 17.21 0.75 -52.33
CA GLU A 28 16.84 0.59 -53.75
C GLU A 28 16.51 1.92 -54.44
N SER A 29 16.17 2.94 -53.64
CA SER A 29 15.75 4.24 -54.15
C SER A 29 16.25 5.42 -53.32
N VAL A 30 16.20 6.61 -53.87
CA VAL A 30 16.40 7.89 -53.16
C VAL A 30 15.44 8.00 -51.96
N SER A 31 14.21 7.54 -52.11
CA SER A 31 13.22 7.53 -51.04
C SER A 31 13.67 6.65 -49.86
N ASP A 32 14.24 5.48 -50.14
CA ASP A 32 14.72 4.57 -49.09
C ASP A 32 15.92 5.16 -48.35
N ALA A 33 16.88 5.78 -49.07
CA ALA A 33 17.99 6.49 -48.48
C ALA A 33 17.53 7.64 -47.55
N LEU A 34 16.55 8.42 -48.00
CA LEU A 34 16.00 9.53 -47.22
C LEU A 34 15.19 9.03 -46.00
N ASN A 35 14.43 7.97 -46.15
CA ASN A 35 13.70 7.36 -45.03
C ASN A 35 14.66 6.81 -43.97
N GLY A 36 15.71 6.07 -44.37
CA GLY A 36 16.76 5.61 -43.45
C GLY A 36 17.47 6.76 -42.75
N ALA A 37 17.77 7.84 -43.47
CA ALA A 37 18.36 9.04 -42.83
C ALA A 37 17.41 9.73 -41.86
N LYS A 38 16.09 9.79 -42.18
CA LYS A 38 15.07 10.32 -41.25
C LYS A 38 14.96 9.45 -40.00
N ASP A 39 14.98 8.13 -40.11
CA ASP A 39 14.93 7.22 -38.96
C ASP A 39 16.13 7.41 -38.01
N ILE A 40 17.34 7.54 -38.59
CA ILE A 40 18.55 7.82 -37.79
C ILE A 40 18.44 9.19 -37.06
N LEU A 41 17.92 10.21 -37.75
CA LEU A 41 17.72 11.52 -37.13
C LEU A 41 16.62 11.48 -36.07
N ALA A 42 15.51 10.78 -36.31
CA ALA A 42 14.44 10.58 -35.33
C ALA A 42 14.96 9.89 -34.05
N GLU A 43 15.80 8.87 -34.22
CA GLU A 43 16.44 8.18 -33.09
C GLU A 43 17.35 9.14 -32.30
N ARG A 44 18.21 9.92 -32.97
CA ARG A 44 19.06 10.94 -32.33
C ARG A 44 18.25 11.97 -31.58
N VAL A 45 17.16 12.46 -32.18
CA VAL A 45 16.23 13.41 -31.52
C VAL A 45 15.64 12.82 -30.25
N SER A 46 15.27 11.56 -30.26
CA SER A 46 14.69 10.85 -29.11
C SER A 46 15.70 10.55 -28.00
N GLN A 47 16.98 10.38 -28.35
CA GLN A 47 18.09 10.10 -27.42
C GLN A 47 18.71 11.36 -26.82
N ASP A 48 18.44 12.54 -27.39
CA ASP A 48 18.99 13.81 -26.89
C ASP A 48 18.38 14.13 -25.52
N SER A 49 19.25 14.22 -24.50
CA SER A 49 18.84 14.49 -23.13
C SER A 49 18.13 15.84 -22.95
N LYS A 50 18.49 16.84 -23.74
CA LYS A 50 17.87 18.18 -23.67
C LYS A 50 16.43 18.14 -24.22
N ASN A 51 16.22 17.43 -25.34
CA ASN A 51 14.87 17.22 -25.88
C ASN A 51 14.01 16.44 -24.88
N ARG A 52 14.59 15.39 -24.27
CA ARG A 52 13.89 14.58 -23.27
C ARG A 52 13.45 15.41 -22.07
N THR A 53 14.36 16.19 -21.48
CA THR A 53 14.03 17.07 -20.35
C THR A 53 12.96 18.09 -20.71
N GLU A 54 13.07 18.74 -21.87
CA GLU A 54 12.11 19.75 -22.29
C GLU A 54 10.71 19.19 -22.52
N VAL A 55 10.60 18.03 -23.19
CA VAL A 55 9.32 17.37 -23.42
C VAL A 55 8.74 16.83 -22.09
N HIS A 56 9.59 16.32 -21.21
CA HIS A 56 9.18 15.90 -19.86
C HIS A 56 8.58 17.07 -19.08
N ASP A 57 9.30 18.19 -19.01
CA ASP A 57 8.88 19.37 -18.24
C ASP A 57 7.60 19.99 -18.83
N LEU A 58 7.48 20.04 -20.16
CA LEU A 58 6.27 20.46 -20.83
C LEU A 58 5.08 19.58 -20.43
N TYR A 59 5.23 18.25 -20.51
CA TYR A 59 4.16 17.32 -20.21
C TYR A 59 3.77 17.34 -18.72
N MET A 60 4.74 17.48 -17.82
CA MET A 60 4.45 17.67 -16.40
C MET A 60 3.71 18.97 -16.11
N ALA A 61 4.00 20.03 -16.85
CA ALA A 61 3.35 21.34 -16.64
C ALA A 61 1.93 21.43 -17.23
N THR A 62 1.68 20.78 -18.37
CA THR A 62 0.44 20.97 -19.16
C THR A 62 -0.42 19.71 -19.27
N GLY A 63 0.15 18.54 -19.01
CA GLY A 63 -0.52 17.25 -19.16
C GLY A 63 -1.53 16.96 -18.07
N ASN A 64 -2.47 16.07 -18.41
CA ASN A 64 -3.48 15.58 -17.48
C ASN A 64 -3.49 14.06 -17.46
N ILE A 65 -3.62 13.48 -16.27
CA ILE A 65 -3.99 12.09 -16.10
C ILE A 65 -5.53 11.99 -16.17
N LYS A 66 -6.01 11.04 -16.94
CA LYS A 66 -7.44 10.75 -17.07
C LYS A 66 -7.71 9.29 -16.75
N SER A 67 -8.81 9.02 -16.04
CA SER A 67 -9.32 7.67 -15.89
C SER A 67 -10.76 7.59 -16.34
N LYS A 68 -11.12 6.47 -16.96
CA LYS A 68 -12.47 6.15 -17.41
C LYS A 68 -12.85 4.76 -16.94
N GLY A 69 -14.07 4.61 -16.42
CA GLY A 69 -14.60 3.32 -16.01
C GLY A 69 -14.77 2.36 -17.19
N ILE A 70 -14.46 1.10 -16.94
CA ILE A 70 -14.69 -0.01 -17.87
C ILE A 70 -16.03 -0.63 -17.52
N VAL A 71 -16.97 -0.63 -18.47
CA VAL A 71 -18.31 -1.20 -18.27
C VAL A 71 -18.24 -2.71 -18.47
N PRO A 72 -18.57 -3.54 -17.45
CA PRO A 72 -18.62 -4.99 -17.60
C PRO A 72 -19.72 -5.43 -18.59
N GLU A 73 -19.48 -6.56 -19.23
CA GLU A 73 -20.44 -7.14 -20.16
C GLU A 73 -21.81 -7.39 -19.48
N GLY A 74 -22.88 -6.95 -20.12
CA GLY A 74 -24.26 -7.12 -19.59
C GLY A 74 -24.72 -6.07 -18.58
N GLN A 75 -23.91 -5.05 -18.29
CA GLN A 75 -24.31 -3.92 -17.43
C GLN A 75 -24.45 -2.63 -18.23
N THR A 76 -25.28 -1.71 -17.72
CA THR A 76 -25.25 -0.32 -18.21
C THR A 76 -24.15 0.46 -17.48
N GLU A 77 -23.67 1.54 -18.09
CA GLU A 77 -22.64 2.41 -17.49
C GLU A 77 -23.06 2.93 -16.13
N GLU A 78 -24.33 3.33 -15.98
CA GLU A 78 -24.88 3.84 -14.73
C GLU A 78 -24.90 2.78 -13.61
N GLN A 79 -25.23 1.53 -13.95
CA GLN A 79 -25.19 0.42 -13.00
C GLN A 79 -23.76 0.08 -12.58
N ALA A 80 -22.85 -0.04 -13.54
CA ALA A 80 -21.45 -0.33 -13.29
C ALA A 80 -20.79 0.76 -12.41
N MET A 81 -21.06 2.03 -12.70
CA MET A 81 -20.55 3.15 -11.92
C MET A 81 -21.08 3.14 -10.48
N LYS A 82 -22.38 2.96 -10.28
CA LYS A 82 -23.01 2.98 -8.95
C LYS A 82 -22.53 1.85 -8.03
N THR A 83 -22.17 0.71 -8.58
CA THR A 83 -21.67 -0.45 -7.82
C THR A 83 -20.16 -0.46 -7.64
N SER A 84 -19.44 0.40 -8.36
CA SER A 84 -17.97 0.47 -8.33
C SER A 84 -17.44 1.16 -7.08
N THR A 85 -16.42 0.57 -6.46
CA THR A 85 -15.62 1.23 -5.42
C THR A 85 -14.79 2.41 -5.96
N TYR A 86 -14.63 2.49 -7.29
CA TYR A 86 -13.91 3.54 -8.01
C TYR A 86 -14.82 4.61 -8.60
N GLN A 87 -16.03 4.80 -8.07
CA GLN A 87 -17.01 5.76 -8.60
C GLN A 87 -16.43 7.17 -8.78
N MET A 88 -15.59 7.64 -7.85
CA MET A 88 -14.92 8.95 -7.91
C MET A 88 -13.93 9.08 -9.10
N TYR A 89 -13.47 7.96 -9.63
CA TYR A 89 -12.48 7.90 -10.72
C TYR A 89 -13.10 7.38 -12.02
N TRP A 90 -14.42 7.25 -12.08
CA TRP A 90 -15.12 6.69 -13.25
C TRP A 90 -15.04 7.57 -14.49
N ASP A 91 -15.07 8.88 -14.32
CA ASP A 91 -14.78 9.90 -15.33
C ASP A 91 -13.97 11.00 -14.66
N TYR A 92 -12.66 10.82 -14.59
CA TYR A 92 -11.78 11.65 -13.81
C TYR A 92 -10.67 12.26 -14.66
N SER A 93 -10.32 13.52 -14.36
CA SER A 93 -9.21 14.22 -15.00
C SER A 93 -8.55 15.17 -14.01
N GLU A 94 -7.21 15.10 -13.87
CA GLU A 94 -6.45 16.02 -13.03
C GLU A 94 -5.08 16.32 -13.66
N ALA A 95 -4.57 17.53 -13.45
CA ALA A 95 -3.26 17.95 -13.94
C ALA A 95 -2.15 17.12 -13.28
N LEU A 96 -1.14 16.70 -14.06
CA LEU A 96 -0.04 15.86 -13.60
C LEU A 96 0.73 16.49 -12.43
N ASN A 97 0.91 17.80 -12.44
CA ASN A 97 1.61 18.55 -11.40
C ASN A 97 0.78 18.80 -10.13
N GLN A 98 -0.49 18.41 -10.09
CA GLN A 98 -1.40 18.64 -8.97
C GLN A 98 -1.90 17.35 -8.33
N ILE A 99 -1.85 16.23 -9.06
CA ILE A 99 -2.40 14.96 -8.58
C ILE A 99 -1.73 14.53 -7.26
N LYS A 100 -2.58 14.12 -6.32
CA LYS A 100 -2.11 13.67 -5.00
C LYS A 100 -1.74 12.18 -5.00
N PRO A 101 -0.73 11.78 -4.21
CA PRO A 101 -0.24 10.40 -4.15
C PRO A 101 -1.34 9.35 -3.93
N HIS A 102 -2.25 9.57 -3.00
CA HIS A 102 -3.35 8.62 -2.73
C HIS A 102 -4.30 8.43 -3.93
N ARG A 103 -4.46 9.46 -4.79
CA ARG A 103 -5.25 9.34 -6.03
C ARG A 103 -4.52 8.53 -7.08
N VAL A 104 -3.20 8.70 -7.18
CA VAL A 104 -2.36 7.88 -8.06
C VAL A 104 -2.46 6.41 -7.65
N LEU A 105 -2.38 6.09 -6.35
CA LEU A 105 -2.55 4.73 -5.84
C LEU A 105 -3.93 4.15 -6.16
N ALA A 106 -5.00 4.95 -5.95
CA ALA A 106 -6.36 4.53 -6.27
C ALA A 106 -6.54 4.22 -7.76
N ILE A 107 -6.07 5.11 -8.64
CA ILE A 107 -6.16 4.96 -10.10
C ILE A 107 -5.33 3.75 -10.56
N ASN A 108 -4.10 3.58 -10.04
CA ASN A 108 -3.25 2.43 -10.34
C ASN A 108 -3.88 1.09 -9.94
N ARG A 109 -4.55 1.06 -8.80
CA ARG A 109 -5.28 -0.12 -8.32
C ARG A 109 -6.47 -0.42 -9.23
N GLY A 110 -7.28 0.59 -9.57
CA GLY A 110 -8.41 0.43 -10.47
C GLY A 110 -8.02 -0.03 -11.88
N GLU A 111 -6.88 0.44 -12.40
CA GLU A 111 -6.31 -0.02 -13.68
C GLU A 111 -5.85 -1.47 -13.59
N ARG A 112 -5.14 -1.87 -12.53
CA ARG A 112 -4.70 -3.26 -12.30
C ARG A 112 -5.87 -4.23 -12.14
N GLU A 113 -6.94 -3.79 -11.48
CA GLU A 113 -8.19 -4.56 -11.32
C GLU A 113 -9.06 -4.55 -12.59
N GLN A 114 -8.62 -3.88 -13.67
CA GLN A 114 -9.34 -3.77 -14.94
C GLN A 114 -10.73 -3.11 -14.81
N VAL A 115 -10.89 -2.25 -13.81
CA VAL A 115 -12.11 -1.45 -13.61
C VAL A 115 -11.98 -0.05 -14.22
N LEU A 116 -10.75 0.44 -14.34
CA LEU A 116 -10.44 1.74 -14.94
C LEU A 116 -9.49 1.59 -16.12
N GLU A 117 -9.72 2.37 -17.17
CA GLU A 117 -8.75 2.65 -18.22
C GLU A 117 -8.07 3.99 -17.91
N VAL A 118 -6.73 4.01 -17.88
CA VAL A 118 -5.96 5.19 -17.47
C VAL A 118 -5.08 5.68 -18.61
N LYS A 119 -5.13 6.98 -18.89
CA LYS A 119 -4.34 7.62 -19.94
C LYS A 119 -3.78 8.96 -19.46
N ILE A 120 -2.57 9.29 -19.89
CA ILE A 120 -2.04 10.65 -19.81
C ILE A 120 -2.30 11.33 -21.13
N THR A 121 -2.92 12.51 -21.10
CA THR A 121 -3.20 13.35 -22.27
C THR A 121 -2.30 14.57 -22.26
N VAL A 122 -1.59 14.79 -23.35
CA VAL A 122 -0.62 15.87 -23.56
C VAL A 122 -0.80 16.46 -24.95
N ASP A 123 -0.30 17.65 -25.18
CA ASP A 123 -0.18 18.25 -26.50
C ASP A 123 1.14 17.84 -27.13
N VAL A 124 1.07 16.86 -28.02
CA VAL A 124 2.25 16.33 -28.73
C VAL A 124 2.72 17.31 -29.82
N ASP A 125 1.82 18.07 -30.42
CA ASP A 125 2.16 19.06 -31.46
C ASP A 125 2.96 20.21 -30.87
N GLU A 126 2.64 20.65 -29.64
CA GLU A 126 3.45 21.63 -28.93
C GLU A 126 4.86 21.08 -28.63
N ALA A 127 4.96 19.81 -28.24
CA ALA A 127 6.27 19.17 -28.01
C ALA A 127 7.11 19.14 -29.30
N VAL A 128 6.50 18.79 -30.43
CA VAL A 128 7.14 18.83 -31.76
C VAL A 128 7.63 20.25 -32.06
N ALA A 129 6.77 21.25 -31.91
CA ALA A 129 7.11 22.65 -32.18
C ALA A 129 8.30 23.14 -31.33
N ARG A 130 8.33 22.78 -30.04
CA ARG A 130 9.45 23.15 -29.15
C ARG A 130 10.76 22.51 -29.57
N VAL A 131 10.78 21.21 -29.86
CA VAL A 131 11.99 20.53 -30.32
C VAL A 131 12.46 21.07 -31.67
N GLN A 132 11.53 21.35 -32.61
CA GLN A 132 11.84 21.96 -33.89
C GLN A 132 12.44 23.35 -33.75
N SER A 133 11.92 24.19 -32.85
CA SER A 133 12.41 25.57 -32.62
C SER A 133 13.87 25.65 -32.20
N ARG A 134 14.40 24.57 -31.61
CA ARG A 134 15.82 24.47 -31.19
C ARG A 134 16.75 24.00 -32.29
N SER A 135 16.19 23.51 -33.38
CA SER A 135 16.98 23.03 -34.49
C SER A 135 17.58 24.20 -35.27
N VAL A 136 18.86 24.05 -35.64
CA VAL A 136 19.55 25.00 -36.51
C VAL A 136 19.23 24.77 -38.00
N GLN A 137 18.70 23.60 -38.33
CA GLN A 137 18.40 23.22 -39.70
C GLN A 137 16.87 23.24 -39.92
N HIS A 138 16.46 23.95 -40.99
CA HIS A 138 15.04 24.16 -41.32
C HIS A 138 14.71 23.67 -42.73
N ASN A 139 15.06 22.42 -43.06
CA ASN A 139 14.60 21.77 -44.28
C ASN A 139 13.46 20.79 -43.98
N LYS A 140 12.70 20.42 -45.01
CA LYS A 140 11.53 19.53 -44.89
C LYS A 140 11.86 18.18 -44.24
N TYR A 141 12.93 17.52 -44.70
CA TYR A 141 13.31 16.18 -44.24
C TYR A 141 13.74 16.19 -42.76
N HIS A 142 14.42 17.23 -42.34
CA HIS A 142 14.82 17.40 -40.95
C HIS A 142 13.60 17.68 -40.06
N SER A 143 12.68 18.52 -40.51
CA SER A 143 11.45 18.82 -39.76
C SER A 143 10.55 17.58 -39.61
N GLU A 144 10.43 16.77 -40.68
CA GLU A 144 9.71 15.50 -40.68
C GLU A 144 10.36 14.48 -39.73
N ALA A 145 11.71 14.38 -39.73
CA ALA A 145 12.44 13.49 -38.83
C ALA A 145 12.28 13.88 -37.36
N ILE A 146 12.30 15.18 -37.04
CA ILE A 146 12.03 15.66 -35.68
C ILE A 146 10.61 15.30 -35.25
N ALA A 147 9.60 15.56 -36.11
CA ALA A 147 8.23 15.25 -35.79
C ALA A 147 8.04 13.74 -35.55
N ASP A 148 8.58 12.89 -36.39
CA ASP A 148 8.55 11.44 -36.23
C ASP A 148 9.26 11.00 -34.95
N GLY A 149 10.48 11.51 -34.67
CA GLY A 149 11.24 11.22 -33.47
C GLY A 149 10.51 11.60 -32.18
N VAL A 150 9.82 12.75 -32.19
CA VAL A 150 9.02 13.17 -31.04
C VAL A 150 7.78 12.33 -30.88
N VAL A 151 7.00 12.15 -31.95
CA VAL A 151 5.69 11.45 -31.88
C VAL A 151 5.84 9.96 -31.63
N ARG A 152 6.71 9.30 -32.40
CA ARG A 152 6.84 7.84 -32.38
C ARG A 152 7.76 7.31 -31.28
N LEU A 153 8.81 8.04 -30.93
CA LEU A 153 9.84 7.55 -30.01
C LEU A 153 9.86 8.30 -28.67
N LEU A 154 10.01 9.62 -28.71
CA LEU A 154 10.26 10.43 -27.51
C LEU A 154 9.02 10.55 -26.60
N SER A 155 7.87 10.97 -27.15
CA SER A 155 6.64 11.16 -26.37
C SER A 155 6.17 9.89 -25.68
N PRO A 156 6.10 8.72 -26.32
CA PRO A 156 5.72 7.48 -25.63
C PRO A 156 6.72 7.08 -24.53
N ALA A 157 8.02 7.34 -24.74
CA ALA A 157 9.04 7.06 -23.73
C ALA A 157 8.90 7.97 -22.50
N VAL A 158 8.72 9.28 -22.73
CA VAL A 158 8.52 10.27 -21.67
C VAL A 158 7.21 10.02 -20.90
N LEU A 159 6.14 9.69 -21.58
CA LEU A 159 4.86 9.36 -20.92
C LEU A 159 4.97 8.13 -20.01
N ARG A 160 5.69 7.10 -20.44
CA ARG A 160 5.96 5.92 -19.59
C ARG A 160 6.80 6.30 -18.37
N GLU A 161 7.82 7.14 -18.55
CA GLU A 161 8.64 7.64 -17.46
C GLU A 161 7.83 8.44 -16.45
N ILE A 162 7.02 9.40 -16.90
CA ILE A 162 6.12 10.18 -16.03
C ILE A 162 5.19 9.26 -15.25
N ARG A 163 4.59 8.27 -15.92
CA ARG A 163 3.68 7.31 -15.27
C ARG A 163 4.39 6.48 -14.20
N SER A 164 5.63 6.05 -14.46
CA SER A 164 6.46 5.32 -13.48
C SER A 164 6.82 6.20 -12.30
N ASN A 165 7.30 7.41 -12.55
CA ASN A 165 7.72 8.34 -11.49
C ASN A 165 6.55 8.73 -10.58
N LEU A 166 5.36 9.00 -11.13
CA LEU A 166 4.15 9.26 -10.34
C LEU A 166 3.80 8.06 -9.44
N GLY A 167 3.97 6.84 -9.93
CA GLY A 167 3.76 5.62 -9.13
C GLY A 167 4.79 5.49 -8.01
N GLU A 168 6.07 5.68 -8.31
CA GLU A 168 7.17 5.58 -7.33
C GLU A 168 7.07 6.66 -6.24
N ASP A 169 6.71 7.89 -6.60
CA ASP A 169 6.48 8.97 -5.65
C ASP A 169 5.27 8.69 -4.75
N ALA A 170 4.20 8.13 -5.33
CA ALA A 170 3.02 7.74 -4.59
C ALA A 170 3.30 6.58 -3.62
N ASP A 171 4.08 5.59 -4.04
CA ASP A 171 4.57 4.49 -3.19
C ASP A 171 5.39 5.02 -2.01
N THR A 172 6.37 5.87 -2.29
CA THR A 172 7.26 6.45 -1.27
C THR A 172 6.47 7.26 -0.24
N HIS A 173 5.55 8.10 -0.72
CA HIS A 173 4.67 8.87 0.17
C HIS A 173 3.75 7.96 1.00
N GLY A 174 3.17 6.93 0.38
CA GLY A 174 2.32 5.94 1.06
C GLY A 174 3.08 5.21 2.16
N ILE A 175 4.29 4.76 1.90
CA ILE A 175 5.17 4.11 2.89
C ILE A 175 5.44 5.05 4.07
N THR A 176 5.73 6.33 3.81
CA THR A 176 5.96 7.32 4.86
C THR A 176 4.74 7.47 5.78
N ILE A 177 3.55 7.64 5.20
CA ILE A 177 2.30 7.76 5.98
C ILE A 177 2.01 6.50 6.80
N PHE A 178 2.22 5.31 6.20
CA PHE A 178 1.99 4.05 6.89
C PHE A 178 2.99 3.81 8.03
N SER A 179 4.23 4.25 7.84
CA SER A 179 5.25 4.27 8.89
C SER A 179 4.86 5.16 10.07
N GLU A 180 4.32 6.35 9.79
CA GLU A 180 3.81 7.24 10.84
C GLU A 180 2.58 6.65 11.55
N ASN A 181 1.65 6.04 10.81
CA ASN A 181 0.49 5.38 11.39
C ASN A 181 0.90 4.22 12.31
N LEU A 182 1.83 3.37 11.86
CA LEU A 182 2.38 2.29 12.69
C LEU A 182 3.05 2.83 13.95
N LYS A 183 3.86 3.89 13.82
CA LYS A 183 4.51 4.53 14.97
C LYS A 183 3.49 5.01 15.99
N HIS A 184 2.43 5.70 15.56
CA HIS A 184 1.36 6.16 16.45
C HIS A 184 0.66 5.00 17.14
N LEU A 185 0.37 3.92 16.42
CA LEU A 185 -0.26 2.72 16.98
C LEU A 185 0.61 2.07 18.06
N LEU A 186 1.90 1.89 17.77
CA LEU A 186 2.87 1.31 18.73
C LEU A 186 3.12 2.19 19.96
N MET A 187 2.99 3.51 19.81
CA MET A 187 3.16 4.49 20.88
C MET A 187 1.85 4.79 21.62
N THR A 188 0.76 4.10 21.33
CA THR A 188 -0.49 4.22 22.08
C THR A 188 -0.23 3.94 23.56
N GLN A 189 -0.78 4.79 24.44
CA GLN A 189 -0.53 4.69 25.87
C GLN A 189 -1.11 3.39 26.44
N PRO A 190 -0.31 2.56 27.11
CA PRO A 190 -0.77 1.31 27.71
C PRO A 190 -1.67 1.55 28.91
N ILE A 191 -2.72 0.75 29.07
CA ILE A 191 -3.60 0.74 30.24
C ILE A 191 -3.13 -0.34 31.21
N LYS A 192 -2.13 0.00 32.02
CA LYS A 192 -1.51 -0.95 32.98
C LYS A 192 -2.34 -1.13 34.25
N GLY A 193 -2.20 -2.30 34.88
CA GLY A 193 -2.83 -2.58 36.17
C GLY A 193 -4.35 -2.77 36.10
N THR A 194 -4.91 -3.03 34.94
CA THR A 194 -6.36 -3.16 34.73
C THR A 194 -6.69 -4.57 34.24
N ARG A 195 -7.71 -5.19 34.81
CA ARG A 195 -8.26 -6.47 34.35
C ARG A 195 -9.14 -6.27 33.14
N VAL A 196 -8.79 -6.94 32.05
CA VAL A 196 -9.41 -6.75 30.75
C VAL A 196 -10.12 -8.03 30.30
N LEU A 197 -11.31 -7.87 29.73
CA LEU A 197 -11.98 -8.90 28.95
C LEU A 197 -11.76 -8.60 27.46
N GLY A 198 -10.94 -9.39 26.79
CA GLY A 198 -10.78 -9.32 25.33
C GLY A 198 -11.94 -10.06 24.65
N VAL A 199 -12.55 -9.42 23.67
CA VAL A 199 -13.72 -9.92 22.95
C VAL A 199 -13.43 -9.88 21.44
N ASP A 200 -13.41 -11.06 20.83
CA ASP A 200 -13.19 -11.28 19.40
C ASP A 200 -14.53 -11.61 18.74
N PRO A 201 -15.13 -10.67 17.98
CA PRO A 201 -16.43 -10.85 17.35
C PRO A 201 -16.43 -12.01 16.35
N GLY A 202 -17.51 -12.75 16.28
CA GLY A 202 -17.68 -13.83 15.31
C GLY A 202 -19.13 -14.22 15.15
N ILE A 203 -19.65 -14.15 13.93
CA ILE A 203 -21.06 -14.40 13.63
C ILE A 203 -21.38 -15.91 13.66
N ARG A 204 -20.64 -16.71 12.88
CA ARG A 204 -20.94 -18.14 12.69
C ARG A 204 -20.44 -19.02 13.83
N THR A 205 -19.26 -18.77 14.32
CA THR A 205 -18.59 -19.59 15.34
C THR A 205 -18.79 -19.08 16.76
N GLY A 206 -19.55 -17.98 16.93
CA GLY A 206 -19.74 -17.25 18.17
C GLY A 206 -18.58 -16.31 18.47
N THR A 207 -18.85 -15.33 19.29
CA THR A 207 -17.89 -14.34 19.80
C THR A 207 -17.06 -14.94 20.94
N LYS A 208 -15.76 -14.90 20.84
CA LYS A 208 -14.83 -15.44 21.85
C LYS A 208 -14.47 -14.37 22.84
N CYS A 209 -14.54 -14.71 24.12
CA CYS A 209 -14.22 -13.84 25.22
C CYS A 209 -13.09 -14.45 26.05
N ALA A 210 -12.06 -13.67 26.35
CA ALA A 210 -10.92 -14.09 27.18
C ALA A 210 -10.66 -13.08 28.27
N ALA A 211 -10.69 -13.54 29.52
CA ALA A 211 -10.38 -12.71 30.68
C ALA A 211 -8.87 -12.70 30.98
N LEU A 212 -8.34 -11.50 31.24
CA LEU A 212 -6.94 -11.24 31.52
C LEU A 212 -6.80 -10.55 32.88
N ASP A 213 -5.75 -10.90 33.62
CA ASP A 213 -5.37 -10.17 34.84
C ASP A 213 -4.65 -8.85 34.52
N GLU A 214 -4.23 -8.16 35.53
CA GLU A 214 -3.55 -6.85 35.44
C GLU A 214 -2.19 -6.91 34.71
N THR A 215 -1.63 -8.12 34.53
CA THR A 215 -0.36 -8.38 33.84
C THR A 215 -0.52 -8.93 32.44
N GLY A 216 -1.77 -9.14 31.97
CA GLY A 216 -2.08 -9.78 30.69
C GLY A 216 -2.04 -11.30 30.71
N LYS A 217 -1.99 -11.93 31.93
CA LYS A 217 -2.08 -13.37 32.09
C LYS A 217 -3.52 -13.83 31.86
N TYR A 218 -3.66 -14.89 31.09
CA TYR A 218 -4.95 -15.53 30.82
C TYR A 218 -5.55 -16.16 32.06
N LEU A 219 -6.80 -15.82 32.36
CA LEU A 219 -7.56 -16.34 33.54
C LEU A 219 -8.63 -17.36 33.11
N GLY A 220 -9.26 -17.19 31.97
CA GLY A 220 -10.31 -18.06 31.47
C GLY A 220 -10.98 -17.51 30.23
N SER A 221 -11.78 -18.33 29.56
CA SER A 221 -12.49 -17.95 28.34
C SER A 221 -13.87 -18.58 28.26
N PHE A 222 -14.73 -17.98 27.44
CA PHE A 222 -16.05 -18.47 27.11
C PHE A 222 -16.48 -17.96 25.73
N VAL A 223 -17.57 -18.51 25.22
CA VAL A 223 -18.14 -18.12 23.91
C VAL A 223 -19.54 -17.60 24.12
N ILE A 224 -19.89 -16.51 23.46
CA ILE A 224 -21.26 -15.98 23.41
C ILE A 224 -21.75 -15.98 21.96
N TYR A 225 -23.06 -16.06 21.82
CA TYR A 225 -23.72 -16.04 20.51
C TYR A 225 -24.69 -14.86 20.46
N GLN A 226 -24.54 -13.99 19.46
CA GLN A 226 -25.34 -12.77 19.31
C GLN A 226 -26.84 -13.05 19.20
N HIS A 227 -27.23 -14.13 18.52
CA HIS A 227 -28.62 -14.56 18.39
C HIS A 227 -29.23 -15.11 19.70
N LYS A 228 -28.44 -15.26 20.76
CA LYS A 228 -28.83 -15.68 22.10
C LYS A 228 -28.51 -14.55 23.10
N ALA A 229 -29.10 -13.39 22.88
CA ALA A 229 -28.73 -12.14 23.58
C ALA A 229 -28.79 -12.26 25.11
N GLU A 230 -29.85 -12.88 25.68
CA GLU A 230 -30.01 -13.01 27.14
C GLU A 230 -28.99 -13.98 27.75
N GLU A 231 -28.66 -15.10 27.05
CA GLU A 231 -27.59 -16.01 27.49
C GLU A 231 -26.21 -15.27 27.43
N ALA A 232 -25.99 -14.48 26.35
CA ALA A 232 -24.76 -13.70 26.18
C ALA A 232 -24.59 -12.64 27.29
N LYS A 233 -25.65 -11.89 27.62
CA LYS A 233 -25.65 -10.92 28.70
C LYS A 233 -25.35 -11.57 30.06
N ALA A 234 -26.01 -12.70 30.36
CA ALA A 234 -25.77 -13.43 31.60
C ALA A 234 -24.32 -13.94 31.70
N ALA A 235 -23.73 -14.46 30.59
CA ALA A 235 -22.36 -14.93 30.56
C ALA A 235 -21.37 -13.77 30.75
N LEU A 236 -21.58 -12.61 30.09
CA LEU A 236 -20.77 -11.43 30.27
C LEU A 236 -20.82 -10.90 31.69
N LEU A 237 -22.02 -10.77 32.29
CA LEU A 237 -22.20 -10.34 33.66
C LEU A 237 -21.50 -11.25 34.67
N LYS A 238 -21.61 -12.57 34.45
CA LYS A 238 -20.90 -13.57 35.25
C LYS A 238 -19.39 -13.37 35.14
N ALA A 239 -18.86 -13.24 33.93
CA ALA A 239 -17.42 -13.05 33.71
C ALA A 239 -16.89 -11.74 34.34
N VAL A 240 -17.64 -10.64 34.23
CA VAL A 240 -17.30 -9.37 34.88
C VAL A 240 -17.14 -9.55 36.41
N LYS A 241 -18.04 -10.29 37.05
CA LYS A 241 -17.99 -10.54 38.50
C LYS A 241 -16.90 -11.52 38.89
N ASP A 242 -16.82 -12.66 38.19
CA ASP A 242 -15.89 -13.76 38.55
C ASP A 242 -14.42 -13.35 38.38
N TYR A 243 -14.13 -12.67 37.25
CA TYR A 243 -12.77 -12.22 36.93
C TYR A 243 -12.46 -10.78 37.39
N LYS A 244 -13.45 -10.07 37.97
CA LYS A 244 -13.34 -8.66 38.41
C LYS A 244 -12.88 -7.75 37.24
N VAL A 245 -13.52 -7.92 36.09
CA VAL A 245 -13.21 -7.15 34.87
C VAL A 245 -13.54 -5.68 35.09
N GLN A 246 -12.60 -4.80 34.71
CA GLN A 246 -12.73 -3.36 34.81
C GLN A 246 -12.93 -2.72 33.42
N LEU A 247 -12.43 -3.39 32.36
CA LEU A 247 -12.47 -2.87 31.01
C LEU A 247 -12.72 -4.00 30.01
N ILE A 248 -13.59 -3.76 29.04
CA ILE A 248 -13.88 -4.71 27.97
C ILE A 248 -13.30 -4.16 26.66
N ALA A 249 -12.42 -4.94 26.03
CA ALA A 249 -11.81 -4.64 24.72
C ALA A 249 -12.56 -5.42 23.63
N VAL A 250 -13.31 -4.75 22.78
CA VAL A 250 -14.08 -5.37 21.69
C VAL A 250 -13.36 -5.16 20.36
N GLY A 251 -13.03 -6.23 19.66
CA GLY A 251 -12.48 -6.15 18.30
C GLY A 251 -13.42 -5.43 17.33
N ASN A 252 -12.86 -4.77 16.31
CA ASN A 252 -13.63 -4.01 15.31
C ASN A 252 -14.06 -4.85 14.09
N GLY A 253 -13.92 -6.17 14.12
CA GLY A 253 -14.23 -7.07 13.02
C GLY A 253 -15.71 -7.29 12.75
N THR A 254 -15.98 -8.26 11.91
CA THR A 254 -17.34 -8.57 11.44
C THR A 254 -18.24 -9.03 12.60
N GLY A 255 -19.36 -8.33 12.79
CA GLY A 255 -20.30 -8.59 13.91
C GLY A 255 -19.94 -7.79 15.17
N SER A 256 -19.00 -6.87 15.10
CA SER A 256 -18.60 -6.04 16.23
C SER A 256 -19.74 -5.14 16.75
N HIS A 257 -20.58 -4.62 15.85
CA HIS A 257 -21.66 -3.71 16.22
C HIS A 257 -22.67 -4.37 17.17
N GLU A 258 -23.13 -5.56 16.82
CA GLU A 258 -24.09 -6.32 17.62
C GLU A 258 -23.51 -6.72 19.00
N VAL A 259 -22.20 -7.04 19.03
CA VAL A 259 -21.49 -7.33 20.28
C VAL A 259 -21.39 -6.10 21.16
N GLN A 260 -21.09 -4.93 20.57
CA GLN A 260 -21.03 -3.66 21.29
C GLN A 260 -22.38 -3.28 21.91
N GLU A 261 -23.50 -3.54 21.21
CA GLU A 261 -24.84 -3.32 21.76
C GLU A 261 -25.10 -4.19 23.00
N ILE A 262 -24.76 -5.49 22.92
CA ILE A 262 -24.91 -6.41 24.07
C ILE A 262 -24.03 -5.99 25.24
N VAL A 263 -22.77 -5.64 24.98
CA VAL A 263 -21.82 -5.17 26.02
C VAL A 263 -22.30 -3.87 26.65
N SER A 264 -22.74 -2.91 25.84
CA SER A 264 -23.27 -1.62 26.29
C SER A 264 -24.49 -1.76 27.19
N ASP A 265 -25.39 -2.68 26.82
CA ASP A 265 -26.60 -2.94 27.62
C ASP A 265 -26.26 -3.57 28.99
N VAL A 266 -25.36 -4.54 29.04
CA VAL A 266 -24.86 -5.14 30.28
C VAL A 266 -24.21 -4.11 31.20
N ILE A 267 -23.35 -3.25 30.64
CA ILE A 267 -22.66 -2.21 31.38
C ILE A 267 -23.67 -1.21 31.97
N LYS A 268 -24.55 -0.67 31.13
CA LYS A 268 -25.55 0.35 31.57
C LYS A 268 -26.50 -0.17 32.63
N THR A 269 -26.88 -1.45 32.52
CA THR A 269 -27.93 -2.01 33.38
C THR A 269 -27.36 -2.61 34.68
N HIS A 270 -26.15 -3.22 34.62
CA HIS A 270 -25.68 -4.05 35.72
C HIS A 270 -24.29 -3.72 36.25
N CYS A 271 -23.44 -3.04 35.48
CA CYS A 271 -22.03 -2.82 35.81
C CYS A 271 -21.56 -1.42 35.38
N PRO A 272 -22.14 -0.32 35.90
CA PRO A 272 -21.85 1.04 35.41
C PRO A 272 -20.39 1.49 35.64
N ASP A 273 -19.66 0.81 36.49
CA ASP A 273 -18.24 1.09 36.77
C ASP A 273 -17.30 0.41 35.76
N VAL A 274 -17.80 -0.49 34.92
CA VAL A 274 -17.03 -1.17 33.87
C VAL A 274 -17.09 -0.33 32.60
N LEU A 275 -15.93 -0.12 32.00
CA LEU A 275 -15.84 0.58 30.72
C LEU A 275 -15.70 -0.42 29.57
N PHE A 276 -16.00 0.01 28.34
CA PHE A 276 -15.60 -0.73 27.15
C PHE A 276 -15.04 0.20 26.09
N THR A 277 -14.19 -0.36 25.23
CA THR A 277 -13.63 0.33 24.08
C THR A 277 -13.52 -0.63 22.89
N VAL A 278 -13.53 -0.08 21.70
CA VAL A 278 -13.26 -0.83 20.47
C VAL A 278 -11.77 -0.82 20.19
N VAL A 279 -11.22 -1.98 19.88
CA VAL A 279 -9.79 -2.21 19.61
C VAL A 279 -9.65 -2.70 18.18
N ASP A 280 -8.67 -2.19 17.48
CA ASP A 280 -8.33 -2.68 16.15
C ASP A 280 -7.81 -4.12 16.24
N GLU A 281 -8.48 -5.05 15.53
CA GLU A 281 -8.14 -6.47 15.54
C GLU A 281 -7.22 -6.89 14.37
N ASP A 282 -6.84 -5.95 13.50
CA ASP A 282 -5.96 -6.25 12.36
C ASP A 282 -4.69 -6.99 12.80
N GLY A 283 -4.41 -8.10 12.14
CA GLY A 283 -3.30 -8.99 12.50
C GLY A 283 -3.53 -9.88 13.74
N ALA A 284 -4.64 -9.77 14.48
CA ALA A 284 -4.91 -10.67 15.61
C ALA A 284 -5.07 -12.14 15.15
N SER A 285 -5.67 -12.36 13.99
CA SER A 285 -5.76 -13.68 13.35
C SER A 285 -4.39 -14.22 12.92
N VAL A 286 -3.49 -13.34 12.45
CA VAL A 286 -2.12 -13.72 12.11
C VAL A 286 -1.34 -14.13 13.35
N TYR A 287 -1.43 -13.34 14.43
CA TYR A 287 -0.85 -13.70 15.72
C TYR A 287 -1.38 -15.06 16.19
N SER A 288 -2.69 -15.25 16.24
CA SER A 288 -3.32 -16.45 16.78
C SER A 288 -2.92 -17.75 16.07
N ALA A 289 -2.65 -17.67 14.75
CA ALA A 289 -2.15 -18.76 13.92
C ALA A 289 -0.62 -18.95 13.99
N GLY A 290 0.11 -17.93 14.46
CA GLY A 290 1.55 -17.88 14.48
C GLY A 290 2.20 -18.78 15.54
N ASP A 291 3.51 -19.04 15.35
CA ASP A 291 4.28 -19.89 16.26
C ASP A 291 4.41 -19.26 17.66
N VAL A 292 4.51 -17.94 17.75
CA VAL A 292 4.56 -17.22 19.02
C VAL A 292 3.34 -17.50 19.87
N ALA A 293 2.13 -17.45 19.28
CA ALA A 293 0.90 -17.75 20.01
C ALA A 293 0.77 -19.22 20.38
N ARG A 294 1.33 -20.14 19.57
CA ARG A 294 1.38 -21.57 19.88
C ARG A 294 2.34 -21.85 21.04
N GLU A 295 3.48 -21.19 21.08
CA GLU A 295 4.45 -21.29 22.17
C GLU A 295 3.86 -20.71 23.49
N GLU A 296 3.14 -19.56 23.42
CA GLU A 296 2.52 -18.94 24.59
C GLU A 296 1.30 -19.71 25.14
N PHE A 297 0.51 -20.32 24.25
CA PHE A 297 -0.76 -20.97 24.57
C PHE A 297 -0.94 -22.29 23.79
N PRO A 298 -0.14 -23.34 24.08
CA PRO A 298 -0.19 -24.58 23.30
C PRO A 298 -1.55 -25.28 23.37
N ASP A 299 -2.25 -25.19 24.52
CA ASP A 299 -3.49 -25.91 24.78
C ASP A 299 -4.75 -25.10 24.46
N LEU A 300 -4.64 -23.83 24.04
CA LEU A 300 -5.79 -22.99 23.71
C LEU A 300 -6.14 -23.04 22.22
N ASP A 301 -7.44 -22.97 21.98
CA ASP A 301 -7.96 -22.82 20.61
C ASP A 301 -7.46 -21.53 19.96
N LEU A 302 -7.23 -21.59 18.64
CA LEU A 302 -6.80 -20.48 17.81
C LEU A 302 -7.63 -19.21 18.06
N THR A 303 -8.95 -19.34 18.13
CA THR A 303 -9.87 -18.21 18.26
C THR A 303 -9.81 -17.56 19.65
N ILE A 304 -9.50 -18.33 20.69
CA ILE A 304 -9.29 -17.79 22.04
C ILE A 304 -7.98 -16.98 22.10
N ARG A 305 -6.94 -17.41 21.40
CA ARG A 305 -5.67 -16.64 21.30
C ARG A 305 -5.91 -15.27 20.66
N GLY A 306 -6.83 -15.17 19.67
CA GLY A 306 -7.27 -13.90 19.10
C GLY A 306 -7.86 -12.95 20.14
N ALA A 307 -8.81 -13.44 20.93
CA ALA A 307 -9.43 -12.66 21.99
C ALA A 307 -8.41 -12.21 23.07
N ILE A 308 -7.44 -13.06 23.42
CA ILE A 308 -6.34 -12.69 24.32
C ILE A 308 -5.52 -11.54 23.72
N SER A 309 -5.16 -11.62 22.44
CA SER A 309 -4.40 -10.57 21.75
C SER A 309 -5.14 -9.24 21.76
N ILE A 310 -6.44 -9.23 21.45
CA ILE A 310 -7.28 -8.02 21.49
C ILE A 310 -7.24 -7.37 22.89
N GLY A 311 -7.38 -8.15 23.96
CA GLY A 311 -7.29 -7.64 25.31
C GLY A 311 -5.91 -7.10 25.68
N ARG A 312 -4.83 -7.81 25.31
CA ARG A 312 -3.44 -7.40 25.56
C ARG A 312 -3.02 -6.16 24.78
N ARG A 313 -3.55 -5.95 23.57
CA ARG A 313 -3.29 -4.71 22.80
C ARG A 313 -3.74 -3.47 23.55
N LEU A 314 -4.74 -3.57 24.41
CA LEU A 314 -5.20 -2.47 25.22
C LEU A 314 -4.30 -2.27 26.45
N GLN A 315 -3.83 -3.36 27.07
CA GLN A 315 -2.96 -3.31 28.24
C GLN A 315 -1.54 -2.84 27.89
N ASP A 316 -0.95 -3.37 26.81
CA ASP A 316 0.40 -3.00 26.33
C ASP A 316 0.47 -3.18 24.80
N PRO A 317 0.08 -2.15 24.03
CA PRO A 317 0.06 -2.21 22.56
C PRO A 317 1.41 -2.59 21.96
N LEU A 318 2.50 -1.99 22.44
CA LEU A 318 3.83 -2.23 21.92
C LEU A 318 4.24 -3.69 22.11
N ALA A 319 4.11 -4.21 23.34
CA ALA A 319 4.51 -5.59 23.67
C ALA A 319 3.71 -6.64 22.89
N GLU A 320 2.46 -6.35 22.53
CA GLU A 320 1.62 -7.27 21.78
C GLU A 320 1.83 -7.17 20.27
N LEU A 321 1.85 -5.95 19.71
CA LEU A 321 1.94 -5.74 18.27
C LEU A 321 3.29 -6.16 17.66
N VAL A 322 4.39 -6.10 18.43
CA VAL A 322 5.71 -6.58 17.97
C VAL A 322 5.79 -8.10 17.79
N LYS A 323 4.78 -8.86 18.19
CA LYS A 323 4.70 -10.31 18.01
C LYS A 323 4.30 -10.73 16.61
N ILE A 324 3.76 -9.83 15.83
CA ILE A 324 3.29 -10.05 14.46
C ILE A 324 4.15 -9.28 13.44
N ASP A 325 4.11 -9.73 12.20
CA ASP A 325 4.73 -9.00 11.10
C ASP A 325 4.06 -7.62 10.96
N PRO A 326 4.81 -6.51 10.99
CA PRO A 326 4.24 -5.17 10.87
C PRO A 326 3.34 -4.97 9.65
N LYS A 327 3.58 -5.69 8.55
CA LYS A 327 2.72 -5.69 7.36
C LYS A 327 1.33 -6.31 7.59
N SER A 328 1.16 -7.08 8.64
CA SER A 328 -0.13 -7.67 9.02
C SER A 328 -0.96 -6.74 9.91
N ILE A 329 -0.40 -5.61 10.31
CA ILE A 329 -1.10 -4.54 11.02
C ILE A 329 -1.72 -3.61 9.98
N GLY A 330 -3.00 -3.30 10.10
CA GLY A 330 -3.70 -2.37 9.22
C GLY A 330 -3.22 -0.94 9.43
N VAL A 331 -2.38 -0.43 8.57
CA VAL A 331 -1.85 0.94 8.66
C VAL A 331 -2.31 1.85 7.52
N GLY A 332 -2.99 1.28 6.52
CA GLY A 332 -3.57 2.07 5.42
C GLY A 332 -4.24 1.25 4.32
N LEU A 333 -5.20 1.89 3.65
CA LEU A 333 -6.07 1.26 2.64
C LEU A 333 -5.30 0.66 1.45
N TYR A 334 -4.20 1.31 1.03
CA TYR A 334 -3.39 0.89 -0.12
C TYR A 334 -2.13 0.12 0.25
N GLN A 335 -2.04 -0.40 1.47
CA GLN A 335 -0.86 -1.09 2.00
C GLN A 335 -0.38 -2.24 1.11
N HIS A 336 -1.31 -3.01 0.52
CA HIS A 336 -1.00 -4.13 -0.36
C HIS A 336 -0.67 -3.74 -1.79
N ASP A 337 -0.84 -2.47 -2.16
CA ASP A 337 -0.59 -1.93 -3.49
C ASP A 337 0.83 -1.37 -3.65
N LEU A 338 1.50 -1.08 -2.53
CA LEU A 338 2.84 -0.51 -2.48
C LEU A 338 3.93 -1.56 -2.75
N ASN A 339 5.16 -1.10 -2.96
CA ASN A 339 6.33 -1.96 -3.02
C ASN A 339 6.54 -2.68 -1.68
N GLN A 340 6.17 -3.97 -1.62
CA GLN A 340 6.14 -4.77 -0.40
C GLN A 340 7.51 -4.94 0.27
N LYS A 341 8.60 -4.89 -0.50
CA LYS A 341 9.96 -4.98 0.05
C LYS A 341 10.32 -3.70 0.79
N LYS A 342 10.18 -2.54 0.12
CA LYS A 342 10.44 -1.23 0.74
C LYS A 342 9.54 -1.01 1.96
N LEU A 343 8.25 -1.35 1.86
CA LEU A 343 7.32 -1.25 2.97
C LEU A 343 7.77 -2.08 4.17
N SER A 344 8.16 -3.35 3.95
CA SER A 344 8.63 -4.21 5.05
C SER A 344 9.86 -3.64 5.76
N GLU A 345 10.85 -3.19 4.99
CA GLU A 345 12.09 -2.63 5.52
C GLU A 345 11.82 -1.38 6.39
N GLU A 346 10.95 -0.48 5.91
CA GLU A 346 10.57 0.73 6.65
C GLU A 346 9.74 0.44 7.90
N LEU A 347 8.75 -0.44 7.81
CA LEU A 347 7.94 -0.79 8.98
C LEU A 347 8.78 -1.49 10.07
N ASP A 348 9.70 -2.37 9.69
CA ASP A 348 10.64 -3.00 10.64
C ASP A 348 11.57 -1.95 11.30
N ALA A 349 12.04 -0.96 10.55
CA ALA A 349 12.85 0.14 11.08
C ALA A 349 12.05 0.99 12.09
N VAL A 350 10.77 1.25 11.81
CA VAL A 350 9.87 1.96 12.73
C VAL A 350 9.70 1.19 14.04
N VAL A 351 9.43 -0.12 13.99
CA VAL A 351 9.31 -0.95 15.19
C VAL A 351 10.59 -0.88 16.02
N GLY A 352 11.76 -1.07 15.39
CA GLY A 352 13.05 -0.96 16.05
C GLY A 352 13.27 0.40 16.71
N SER A 353 12.96 1.48 16.02
CA SER A 353 13.06 2.84 16.53
C SER A 353 12.17 3.08 17.75
N VAL A 354 10.89 2.66 17.69
CA VAL A 354 9.94 2.81 18.78
C VAL A 354 10.37 2.02 20.00
N VAL A 355 10.77 0.74 19.84
CA VAL A 355 11.22 -0.13 20.94
C VAL A 355 12.44 0.47 21.65
N ASN A 356 13.42 0.99 20.90
CA ASN A 356 14.62 1.58 21.49
C ASN A 356 14.33 2.95 22.14
N ASN A 357 13.36 3.72 21.65
CA ASN A 357 12.96 4.99 22.26
C ASN A 357 12.16 4.80 23.57
N VAL A 358 11.23 3.86 23.60
CA VAL A 358 10.39 3.58 24.77
C VAL A 358 11.20 2.86 25.84
N GLY A 359 12.19 2.07 25.44
CA GLY A 359 12.94 1.18 26.31
C GLY A 359 12.16 -0.09 26.65
N VAL A 360 12.87 -1.09 27.15
CA VAL A 360 12.32 -2.43 27.41
C VAL A 360 12.72 -2.90 28.80
N ASN A 361 11.76 -3.37 29.57
CA ASN A 361 12.03 -4.00 30.85
C ASN A 361 12.46 -5.45 30.64
N LEU A 362 13.73 -5.76 30.91
CA LEU A 362 14.31 -7.11 30.73
C LEU A 362 13.60 -8.19 31.54
N ASN A 363 13.00 -7.82 32.67
CA ASN A 363 12.34 -8.78 33.56
C ASN A 363 10.96 -9.23 33.05
N THR A 364 10.33 -8.44 32.15
CA THR A 364 8.95 -8.73 31.69
C THR A 364 8.83 -8.89 30.18
N ALA A 365 9.81 -8.40 29.41
CA ALA A 365 9.75 -8.39 27.96
C ALA A 365 9.75 -9.79 27.35
N SER A 366 8.92 -9.97 26.30
CA SER A 366 8.94 -11.19 25.48
C SER A 366 10.18 -11.27 24.60
N ALA A 367 10.51 -12.45 24.11
CA ALA A 367 11.60 -12.63 23.13
C ALA A 367 11.32 -11.82 21.83
N SER A 368 10.06 -11.70 21.45
CA SER A 368 9.62 -10.91 20.28
C SER A 368 9.90 -9.41 20.45
N LEU A 369 9.77 -8.87 21.65
CA LEU A 369 10.10 -7.48 21.94
C LEU A 369 11.62 -7.27 22.04
N LEU A 370 12.32 -8.17 22.73
CA LEU A 370 13.77 -8.10 22.93
C LEU A 370 14.58 -8.13 21.63
N LYS A 371 14.13 -8.83 20.60
CA LYS A 371 14.84 -8.90 19.31
C LYS A 371 15.01 -7.55 18.62
N TYR A 372 14.18 -6.55 18.95
CA TYR A 372 14.25 -5.19 18.40
C TYR A 372 15.18 -4.27 19.20
N VAL A 373 15.65 -4.71 20.36
CA VAL A 373 16.62 -3.93 21.14
C VAL A 373 17.99 -4.02 20.49
N SER A 374 18.64 -2.87 20.30
CA SER A 374 19.96 -2.79 19.67
C SER A 374 20.97 -3.72 20.36
N GLY A 375 21.65 -4.56 19.59
CA GLY A 375 22.63 -5.53 20.08
C GLY A 375 22.04 -6.87 20.58
N ILE A 376 20.71 -7.05 20.60
CA ILE A 376 20.07 -8.30 21.00
C ILE A 376 19.62 -9.06 19.76
N THR A 377 20.25 -10.20 19.49
CA THR A 377 19.81 -11.11 18.44
C THR A 377 18.64 -11.98 18.90
N SER A 378 17.85 -12.55 17.98
CA SER A 378 16.73 -13.44 18.32
C SER A 378 17.16 -14.63 19.20
N GLY A 379 18.37 -15.18 18.99
CA GLY A 379 18.92 -16.25 19.81
C GLY A 379 19.26 -15.78 21.23
N LEU A 380 19.80 -14.57 21.38
CA LEU A 380 20.08 -13.97 22.69
C LEU A 380 18.78 -13.63 23.42
N ALA A 381 17.78 -13.09 22.74
CA ALA A 381 16.46 -12.81 23.30
C ALA A 381 15.82 -14.06 23.92
N LYS A 382 15.80 -15.19 23.20
CA LYS A 382 15.30 -16.47 23.71
C LYS A 382 16.09 -16.96 24.93
N LYS A 383 17.42 -16.81 24.94
CA LYS A 383 18.26 -17.18 26.09
C LYS A 383 17.97 -16.32 27.33
N ILE A 384 17.76 -15.01 27.16
CA ILE A 384 17.43 -14.11 28.25
C ILE A 384 16.10 -14.53 28.89
N VAL A 385 15.06 -14.76 28.09
CA VAL A 385 13.75 -15.22 28.56
C VAL A 385 13.87 -16.57 29.29
N SER A 386 14.53 -17.56 28.68
CA SER A 386 14.71 -18.88 29.31
C SER A 386 15.54 -18.84 30.58
N HIS A 387 16.49 -17.94 30.73
CA HIS A 387 17.26 -17.76 31.98
C HIS A 387 16.39 -17.18 33.08
N ARG A 388 15.61 -16.14 32.78
CA ARG A 388 14.69 -15.50 33.70
C ARG A 388 13.62 -16.44 34.27
N GLU A 389 13.13 -17.39 33.46
CA GLU A 389 12.13 -18.37 33.87
C GLU A 389 12.68 -19.44 34.83
N LYS A 390 13.99 -19.57 34.93
CA LYS A 390 14.67 -20.53 35.81
C LYS A 390 15.14 -19.94 37.13
N THR A 391 15.18 -18.63 37.23
CA THR A 391 15.58 -17.86 38.40
C THR A 391 14.38 -17.23 39.08
#